data_8f239b7b611a2b3c615cb6c2e17090fd
#
_entry.id   8f239b7b611a2b3c615cb6c2e17090fd
#
_cell.length_a   1.000
_cell.length_b   1.000
_cell.length_c   1.000
_cell.angle_alpha   90.00
_cell.angle_beta   90.00
_cell.angle_gamma   90.00
#
_symmetry.space_group_name_H-M   'P 1'
#
loop_
_entity.id
_entity.type
_entity.pdbx_description
1 polymer ?
#
loop_
_entity_poly.entity_id
_entity_poly.type
_entity_poly.pdbx_seq_one_letter_code
_entity_poly.pdbx_strand_id
1 'polypeptide(L)'
;LISDIAIMLANGITVPAYTTYTEKDYKYLIEDCQPSVIIVSNDEMHNKLKNIINERSFIKKVITFEKIKKVDYKNKYLDFDSITKNDLQESDKIKNLNLKRNSPACIIYTSGTGGDPKGVILSHGGILNNLEGACEIMKPLIDKRPIFLTWLPLSHSYEHTVQFAQI
;
A
#
# COMPACT_ATOMS: atom_id res chain seq x y z
N LEU A 1 1.12 -3.87 5.37
CA LEU A 1 -0.13 -3.65 6.10
C LEU A 1 -0.12 -2.32 6.85
N ILE A 2 0.84 -2.04 7.76
CA ILE A 2 0.90 -0.77 8.52
C ILE A 2 0.89 0.44 7.58
N SER A 3 1.75 0.47 6.58
CA SER A 3 1.80 1.56 5.59
C SER A 3 0.50 1.70 4.80
N ASP A 4 -0.13 0.59 4.48
CA ASP A 4 -1.38 0.51 3.74
C ASP A 4 -2.53 1.17 4.52
N ILE A 5 -2.68 0.78 5.78
CA ILE A 5 -3.66 1.40 6.68
C ILE A 5 -3.34 2.88 6.92
N ALA A 6 -2.07 3.23 7.14
CA ALA A 6 -1.66 4.61 7.37
C ALA A 6 -1.97 5.52 6.16
N ILE A 7 -1.77 5.04 4.93
CA ILE A 7 -2.13 5.76 3.71
C ILE A 7 -3.64 5.99 3.64
N MET A 8 -4.45 4.97 3.90
CA MET A 8 -5.91 5.09 3.89
C MET A 8 -6.41 6.02 4.99
N LEU A 9 -5.84 5.95 6.21
CA LEU A 9 -6.14 6.86 7.31
C LEU A 9 -5.73 8.30 7.01
N ALA A 10 -4.71 8.51 6.21
CA ALA A 10 -4.33 9.83 5.70
C ALA A 10 -5.18 10.31 4.52
N ASN A 11 -6.31 9.65 4.23
CA ASN A 11 -7.16 9.92 3.07
C ASN A 11 -6.43 9.74 1.73
N GLY A 12 -5.39 8.92 1.71
CA GLY A 12 -4.68 8.51 0.51
C GLY A 12 -5.26 7.23 -0.09
N ILE A 13 -4.88 6.96 -1.34
CA ILE A 13 -5.23 5.72 -2.05
C ILE A 13 -3.96 4.86 -2.11
N THR A 14 -4.04 3.65 -1.59
CA THR A 14 -2.92 2.72 -1.62
C THR A 14 -2.88 1.93 -2.94
N VAL A 15 -1.68 1.66 -3.45
CA VAL A 15 -1.48 0.91 -4.70
C VAL A 15 -0.41 -0.16 -4.45
N PRO A 16 -0.79 -1.31 -3.89
CA PRO A 16 0.15 -2.39 -3.64
C PRO A 16 0.60 -3.04 -4.96
N ALA A 17 1.90 -3.13 -5.15
CA ALA A 17 2.51 -3.71 -6.34
C ALA A 17 3.22 -5.03 -6.03
N TYR A 18 3.22 -5.95 -6.98
CA TYR A 18 3.96 -7.21 -6.85
C TYR A 18 5.47 -6.98 -6.88
N THR A 19 6.18 -7.54 -5.93
CA THR A 19 7.65 -7.45 -5.87
C THR A 19 8.35 -8.17 -7.04
N THR A 20 7.63 -9.04 -7.71
CA THR A 20 8.09 -9.80 -8.88
C THR A 20 7.97 -9.04 -10.20
N TYR A 21 7.37 -7.86 -10.20
CA TYR A 21 7.24 -7.03 -11.39
C TYR A 21 8.61 -6.66 -11.97
N THR A 22 8.67 -6.59 -13.30
CA THR A 22 9.82 -6.06 -14.04
C THR A 22 9.86 -4.53 -13.98
N GLU A 23 10.99 -3.92 -14.38
CA GLU A 23 11.08 -2.46 -14.51
C GLU A 23 10.01 -1.89 -15.44
N LYS A 24 9.67 -2.62 -16.52
CA LYS A 24 8.64 -2.22 -17.49
C LYS A 24 7.26 -2.20 -16.83
N ASP A 25 6.93 -3.21 -16.03
CA ASP A 25 5.64 -3.30 -15.33
C ASP A 25 5.51 -2.17 -14.30
N TYR A 26 6.56 -1.92 -13.53
CA TYR A 26 6.59 -0.79 -12.59
C TYR A 26 6.45 0.56 -13.30
N LYS A 27 7.13 0.73 -14.45
CA LYS A 27 7.02 1.95 -15.23
C LYS A 27 5.58 2.19 -15.67
N TYR A 28 4.93 1.16 -16.21
CA TYR A 28 3.53 1.23 -16.61
C TYR A 28 2.62 1.63 -15.44
N LEU A 29 2.72 0.91 -14.32
CA LEU A 29 1.90 1.15 -13.13
C LEU A 29 2.10 2.57 -12.59
N ILE A 30 3.35 3.03 -12.48
CA ILE A 30 3.69 4.35 -11.95
C ILE A 30 3.21 5.47 -12.89
N GLU A 31 3.29 5.29 -14.20
CA GLU A 31 2.78 6.26 -15.17
C GLU A 31 1.24 6.35 -15.13
N ASP A 32 0.56 5.22 -14.95
CA ASP A 32 -0.90 5.16 -14.91
C ASP A 32 -1.46 5.76 -13.61
N CYS A 33 -0.96 5.34 -12.44
CA CYS A 33 -1.50 5.82 -11.15
C CYS A 33 -0.83 7.09 -10.60
N GLN A 34 0.29 7.54 -11.15
CA GLN A 34 1.03 8.76 -10.78
C GLN A 34 1.19 8.97 -9.26
N PRO A 35 1.83 8.06 -8.53
CA PRO A 35 1.89 8.12 -7.07
C PRO A 35 2.75 9.29 -6.60
N SER A 36 2.29 10.03 -5.62
CA SER A 36 3.08 11.10 -4.97
C SER A 36 4.13 10.55 -4.00
N VAL A 37 3.89 9.35 -3.46
CA VAL A 37 4.79 8.67 -2.52
C VAL A 37 5.03 7.24 -2.99
N ILE A 38 6.28 6.79 -2.96
CA ILE A 38 6.65 5.40 -3.21
C ILE A 38 7.26 4.82 -1.92
N ILE A 39 6.90 3.59 -1.60
CA ILE A 39 7.48 2.84 -0.47
C ILE A 39 8.25 1.66 -1.04
N VAL A 40 9.53 1.54 -0.67
CA VAL A 40 10.40 0.45 -1.11
C VAL A 40 11.01 -0.29 0.08
N SER A 41 11.18 -1.60 -0.06
CA SER A 41 11.71 -2.43 1.03
C SER A 41 13.22 -2.29 1.20
N ASN A 42 13.98 -2.34 0.11
CA ASN A 42 15.44 -2.48 0.14
C ASN A 42 16.12 -1.90 -1.13
N ASP A 43 17.45 -2.00 -1.17
CA ASP A 43 18.29 -1.56 -2.30
C ASP A 43 17.89 -2.23 -3.64
N GLU A 44 17.52 -3.50 -3.63
CA GLU A 44 17.14 -4.23 -4.85
C GLU A 44 15.89 -3.60 -5.47
N MET A 45 14.85 -3.41 -4.67
CA MET A 45 13.60 -2.79 -5.14
C MET A 45 13.81 -1.34 -5.55
N HIS A 46 14.63 -0.60 -4.79
CA HIS A 46 14.98 0.77 -5.17
C HIS A 46 15.71 0.82 -6.52
N ASN A 47 16.64 -0.09 -6.78
CA ASN A 47 17.39 -0.13 -8.04
C ASN A 47 16.50 -0.37 -9.26
N LYS A 48 15.42 -1.17 -9.13
CA LYS A 48 14.41 -1.35 -10.18
C LYS A 48 13.65 -0.06 -10.48
N LEU A 49 13.52 0.83 -9.51
CA LEU A 49 12.67 2.03 -9.58
C LEU A 49 13.43 3.34 -9.71
N LYS A 50 14.75 3.37 -9.44
CA LYS A 50 15.54 4.60 -9.31
C LYS A 50 15.45 5.54 -10.51
N ASN A 51 15.41 5.01 -11.74
CA ASN A 51 15.34 5.82 -12.96
C ASN A 51 14.02 6.56 -13.01
N ILE A 52 12.89 5.85 -12.86
CA ILE A 52 11.57 6.46 -12.88
C ILE A 52 11.35 7.40 -11.69
N ILE A 53 11.88 7.07 -10.50
CA ILE A 53 11.84 7.96 -9.33
C ILE A 53 12.53 9.29 -9.62
N ASN A 54 13.64 9.28 -10.33
CA ASN A 54 14.40 10.49 -10.65
C ASN A 54 13.77 11.29 -11.79
N GLU A 55 13.18 10.62 -12.76
CA GLU A 55 12.62 11.24 -13.95
C GLU A 55 11.24 11.86 -13.74
N ARG A 56 10.48 11.42 -12.72
CA ARG A 56 9.08 11.83 -12.53
C ARG A 56 8.92 12.84 -11.40
N SER A 57 8.51 14.04 -11.74
CA SER A 57 8.32 15.15 -10.80
C SER A 57 7.09 14.99 -9.89
N PHE A 58 6.14 14.16 -10.26
CA PHE A 58 4.98 13.84 -9.42
C PHE A 58 5.35 12.98 -8.20
N ILE A 59 6.46 12.21 -8.24
CA ILE A 59 6.97 11.45 -7.10
C ILE A 59 7.66 12.40 -6.13
N LYS A 60 6.98 12.78 -5.05
CA LYS A 60 7.46 13.76 -4.08
C LYS A 60 8.33 13.16 -2.99
N LYS A 61 7.99 11.95 -2.53
CA LYS A 61 8.70 11.27 -1.45
C LYS A 61 8.89 9.78 -1.75
N VAL A 62 9.98 9.25 -1.22
CA VAL A 62 10.29 7.81 -1.22
C VAL A 62 10.54 7.40 0.22
N ILE A 63 9.76 6.47 0.73
CA ILE A 63 9.93 5.90 2.07
C ILE A 63 10.63 4.55 1.92
N THR A 64 11.66 4.30 2.73
CA THR A 64 12.44 3.06 2.65
C THR A 64 12.38 2.30 3.96
N PHE A 65 12.16 0.98 3.93
CA PHE A 65 12.21 0.15 5.14
C PHE A 65 13.64 -0.12 5.57
N GLU A 66 14.51 -0.40 4.61
CA GLU A 66 15.95 -0.51 4.85
C GLU A 66 16.66 0.74 4.33
N LYS A 67 17.78 1.09 4.93
CA LYS A 67 18.60 2.22 4.46
C LYS A 67 19.19 1.91 3.08
N ILE A 68 18.82 2.74 2.12
CA ILE A 68 19.32 2.67 0.76
C ILE A 68 20.68 3.35 0.68
N LYS A 69 21.66 2.69 0.04
CA LYS A 69 22.99 3.25 -0.17
C LYS A 69 22.95 4.36 -1.24
N LYS A 70 23.75 5.40 -1.02
CA LYS A 70 23.96 6.50 -1.98
C LYS A 70 22.70 7.34 -2.29
N VAL A 71 21.76 7.47 -1.37
CA VAL A 71 20.66 8.42 -1.46
C VAL A 71 20.74 9.46 -0.34
N ASP A 72 20.18 10.65 -0.58
CA ASP A 72 20.11 11.72 0.43
C ASP A 72 18.77 11.65 1.18
N TYR A 73 18.82 11.30 2.45
CA TYR A 73 17.67 11.24 3.36
C TYR A 73 17.20 12.61 3.87
N LYS A 74 17.63 13.72 3.28
CA LYS A 74 17.23 15.06 3.72
C LYS A 74 15.99 15.58 3.00
N ASN A 75 15.81 15.22 1.73
CA ASN A 75 14.80 15.82 0.87
C ASN A 75 13.74 14.83 0.38
N LYS A 76 14.11 13.99 -0.59
CA LYS A 76 13.16 13.09 -1.29
C LYS A 76 12.97 11.77 -0.54
N TYR A 77 14.01 11.29 0.14
CA TYR A 77 14.01 9.98 0.81
C TYR A 77 13.75 10.13 2.32
N LEU A 78 12.95 9.23 2.86
CA LEU A 78 12.63 9.13 4.28
C LEU A 78 12.85 7.69 4.74
N ASP A 79 13.48 7.54 5.88
CA ASP A 79 13.65 6.25 6.54
C ASP A 79 12.40 5.91 7.36
N PHE A 80 11.82 4.74 7.16
CA PHE A 80 10.59 4.30 7.81
C PHE A 80 10.71 4.33 9.33
N ASP A 81 11.82 3.84 9.86
CA ASP A 81 12.08 3.84 11.29
C ASP A 81 12.12 5.25 11.88
N SER A 82 12.68 6.20 11.14
CA SER A 82 12.77 7.58 11.61
C SER A 82 11.42 8.28 11.67
N ILE A 83 10.51 7.97 10.75
CA ILE A 83 9.17 8.56 10.75
C ILE A 83 8.21 7.89 11.75
N THR A 84 8.47 6.61 12.10
CA THR A 84 7.62 5.86 13.04
C THR A 84 8.05 5.99 14.49
N LYS A 85 9.30 6.36 14.75
CA LYS A 85 9.84 6.56 16.11
C LYS A 85 9.60 7.95 16.69
N ASN A 86 9.16 8.90 15.89
CA ASN A 86 8.81 10.22 16.39
C ASN A 86 7.53 10.14 17.23
N ASP A 87 7.60 10.64 18.46
CA ASP A 87 6.41 10.81 19.28
C ASP A 87 5.42 11.74 18.58
N LEU A 88 4.23 11.23 18.31
CA LEU A 88 3.16 12.02 17.72
C LEU A 88 2.82 13.19 18.67
N GLN A 89 3.03 14.41 18.22
CA GLN A 89 2.54 15.59 18.92
C GLN A 89 1.00 15.54 18.92
N GLU A 90 0.36 16.12 19.90
CA GLU A 90 -1.11 16.18 19.95
C GLU A 90 -1.72 16.89 18.73
N SER A 91 -0.98 17.81 18.14
CA SER A 91 -1.29 18.47 16.86
C SER A 91 -1.30 17.53 15.66
N ASP A 92 -0.58 16.41 15.74
CA ASP A 92 -0.44 15.42 14.63
C ASP A 92 -1.53 14.35 14.69
N LYS A 93 -2.40 14.39 15.70
CA LYS A 93 -3.60 13.53 15.72
C LYS A 93 -4.40 13.80 14.45
N ILE A 94 -4.76 12.72 13.78
CA ILE A 94 -5.57 12.76 12.56
C ILE A 94 -6.89 13.46 12.90
N LYS A 95 -6.93 14.77 12.62
CA LYS A 95 -8.11 15.62 12.83
C LYS A 95 -8.95 15.57 11.55
N ASN A 96 -10.25 15.33 11.70
CA ASN A 96 -11.23 15.48 10.61
C ASN A 96 -11.06 14.48 9.43
N LEU A 97 -10.88 13.20 9.71
CA LEU A 97 -11.04 12.19 8.69
C LEU A 97 -12.49 12.18 8.18
N ASN A 98 -12.69 12.74 6.99
CA ASN A 98 -13.99 12.70 6.31
C ASN A 98 -14.02 11.52 5.34
N LEU A 99 -13.59 10.34 5.80
CA LEU A 99 -13.61 9.12 5.01
C LEU A 99 -15.07 8.65 4.85
N LYS A 100 -15.49 8.51 3.61
CA LYS A 100 -16.81 8.00 3.27
C LYS A 100 -16.69 6.57 2.75
N ARG A 101 -17.73 5.76 2.93
CA ARG A 101 -17.75 4.39 2.41
C ARG A 101 -17.53 4.31 0.90
N ASN A 102 -17.96 5.30 0.12
CA ASN A 102 -17.76 5.39 -1.31
C ASN A 102 -16.44 6.03 -1.75
N SER A 103 -15.62 6.55 -0.82
CA SER A 103 -14.29 7.09 -1.15
C SER A 103 -13.36 5.97 -1.61
N PRO A 104 -12.51 6.21 -2.63
CA PRO A 104 -11.47 5.28 -3.03
C PRO A 104 -10.51 4.98 -1.87
N ALA A 105 -10.15 3.73 -1.69
CA ALA A 105 -9.25 3.27 -0.65
C ALA A 105 -7.97 2.64 -1.23
N CYS A 106 -8.13 1.84 -2.27
CA CYS A 106 -7.06 1.05 -2.84
C CYS A 106 -7.24 0.89 -4.36
N ILE A 107 -6.13 0.80 -5.10
CA ILE A 107 -6.12 0.39 -6.51
C ILE A 107 -5.33 -0.91 -6.62
N ILE A 108 -5.97 -1.97 -7.10
CA ILE A 108 -5.32 -3.25 -7.35
C ILE A 108 -5.22 -3.48 -8.86
N TYR A 109 -4.00 -3.66 -9.35
CA TYR A 109 -3.76 -3.95 -10.76
C TYR A 109 -3.96 -5.43 -11.04
N THR A 110 -4.82 -5.73 -12.01
CA THR A 110 -5.12 -7.09 -12.45
C THR A 110 -4.67 -7.28 -13.89
N SER A 111 -4.15 -8.48 -14.22
CA SER A 111 -3.90 -8.88 -15.60
C SER A 111 -5.25 -9.00 -16.33
N GLY A 112 -5.58 -8.03 -17.17
CA GLY A 112 -6.74 -8.12 -18.05
C GLY A 112 -6.64 -9.27 -19.04
N THR A 113 -7.76 -9.68 -19.63
CA THR A 113 -7.86 -10.80 -20.60
C THR A 113 -7.15 -10.58 -21.94
N GLY A 114 -6.38 -9.51 -22.10
CA GLY A 114 -5.60 -9.22 -23.31
C GLY A 114 -5.10 -7.78 -23.31
N GLY A 115 -3.94 -7.53 -22.75
CA GLY A 115 -3.31 -6.21 -22.77
C GLY A 115 -2.65 -5.83 -21.46
N ASP A 116 -2.42 -4.54 -21.29
CA ASP A 116 -1.80 -3.98 -20.10
C ASP A 116 -2.69 -4.16 -18.85
N PRO A 117 -2.10 -4.32 -17.66
CA PRO A 117 -2.85 -4.45 -16.41
C PRO A 117 -3.79 -3.28 -16.17
N LYS A 118 -4.98 -3.55 -15.63
CA LYS A 118 -5.97 -2.50 -15.30
C LYS A 118 -6.05 -2.28 -13.81
N GLY A 119 -6.01 -1.01 -13.39
CA GLY A 119 -6.18 -0.61 -12.00
C GLY A 119 -7.66 -0.66 -11.60
N VAL A 120 -8.02 -1.58 -10.73
CA VAL A 120 -9.37 -1.71 -10.15
C VAL A 120 -9.43 -0.90 -8.86
N ILE A 121 -10.29 0.12 -8.84
CA ILE A 121 -10.49 0.98 -7.68
C ILE A 121 -11.44 0.30 -6.70
N LEU A 122 -10.98 0.08 -5.48
CA LEU A 122 -11.76 -0.41 -4.36
C LEU A 122 -12.10 0.75 -3.41
N SER A 123 -13.36 0.84 -2.99
CA SER A 123 -13.79 1.82 -1.99
C SER A 123 -13.62 1.27 -0.57
N HIS A 124 -13.55 2.18 0.42
CA HIS A 124 -13.58 1.79 1.84
C HIS A 124 -14.79 0.91 2.16
N GLY A 125 -15.96 1.28 1.66
CA GLY A 125 -17.18 0.50 1.86
C GLY A 125 -17.14 -0.89 1.23
N GLY A 126 -16.53 -1.04 0.05
CA GLY A 126 -16.35 -2.34 -0.59
C GLY A 126 -15.44 -3.27 0.22
N ILE A 127 -14.33 -2.74 0.75
CA ILE A 127 -13.43 -3.48 1.63
C ILE A 127 -14.16 -3.87 2.92
N LEU A 128 -14.86 -2.94 3.57
CA LEU A 128 -15.59 -3.21 4.82
C LEU A 128 -16.71 -4.24 4.62
N ASN A 129 -17.47 -4.20 3.53
CA ASN A 129 -18.49 -5.21 3.24
C ASN A 129 -17.90 -6.61 3.08
N ASN A 130 -16.75 -6.72 2.41
CA ASN A 130 -16.04 -8.00 2.30
C ASN A 130 -15.55 -8.50 3.66
N LEU A 131 -15.07 -7.59 4.52
CA LEU A 131 -14.66 -7.92 5.88
C LEU A 131 -15.83 -8.40 6.74
N GLU A 132 -16.96 -7.69 6.72
CA GLU A 132 -18.18 -8.08 7.42
C GLU A 132 -18.61 -9.50 7.01
N GLY A 133 -18.66 -9.78 5.70
CA GLY A 133 -18.99 -11.11 5.18
C GLY A 133 -17.97 -12.18 5.57
N ALA A 134 -16.67 -11.88 5.51
CA ALA A 134 -15.62 -12.81 5.92
C ALA A 134 -15.69 -13.13 7.42
N CYS A 135 -15.90 -12.12 8.26
CA CYS A 135 -16.07 -12.31 9.70
C CYS A 135 -17.27 -13.21 10.03
N GLU A 136 -18.42 -13.01 9.40
CA GLU A 136 -19.60 -13.87 9.63
C GLU A 136 -19.35 -15.34 9.24
N ILE A 137 -18.67 -15.57 8.11
CA ILE A 137 -18.31 -16.93 7.68
C ILE A 137 -17.28 -17.57 8.62
N MET A 138 -16.30 -16.80 9.07
CA MET A 138 -15.22 -17.30 9.94
C MET A 138 -15.64 -17.48 11.40
N LYS A 139 -16.62 -16.72 11.88
CA LYS A 139 -17.07 -16.71 13.27
C LYS A 139 -17.27 -18.10 13.89
N PRO A 140 -17.92 -19.07 13.23
CA PRO A 140 -18.07 -20.43 13.78
C PRO A 140 -16.75 -21.24 13.72
N LEU A 141 -15.74 -20.80 12.98
CA LEU A 141 -14.46 -21.49 12.81
C LEU A 141 -13.37 -20.95 13.76
N ILE A 142 -13.62 -19.79 14.39
CA ILE A 142 -12.67 -19.10 15.27
C ILE A 142 -13.03 -19.43 16.73
N ASP A 143 -12.23 -20.29 17.37
CA ASP A 143 -12.46 -20.63 18.77
C ASP A 143 -11.77 -19.61 19.71
N LYS A 144 -10.49 -19.50 19.85
CA LYS A 144 -9.86 -18.56 20.81
C LYS A 144 -8.75 -17.70 20.25
N ARG A 145 -7.88 -18.27 19.44
CA ARG A 145 -6.77 -17.59 18.76
C ARG A 145 -6.58 -18.21 17.38
N PRO A 146 -7.24 -17.69 16.36
CA PRO A 146 -7.14 -18.24 15.04
C PRO A 146 -5.70 -18.07 14.51
N ILE A 147 -5.22 -19.10 13.79
CA ILE A 147 -3.97 -19.04 13.05
C ILE A 147 -4.33 -19.03 11.58
N PHE A 148 -3.94 -17.96 10.91
CA PHE A 148 -4.16 -17.80 9.47
C PHE A 148 -2.89 -18.12 8.68
N LEU A 149 -3.02 -18.93 7.65
CA LEU A 149 -1.95 -19.13 6.68
C LEU A 149 -2.00 -18.04 5.61
N THR A 150 -1.01 -17.16 5.62
CA THR A 150 -0.83 -16.08 4.66
C THR A 150 0.18 -16.52 3.61
N TRP A 151 -0.21 -16.64 2.36
CA TRP A 151 0.65 -17.15 1.28
C TRP A 151 0.61 -16.34 0.00
N LEU A 152 -0.37 -15.48 -0.17
CA LEU A 152 -0.46 -14.54 -1.28
C LEU A 152 0.15 -13.19 -0.88
N PRO A 153 0.69 -12.43 -1.83
CA PRO A 153 1.16 -11.07 -1.55
C PRO A 153 0.00 -10.11 -1.31
N LEU A 154 0.23 -9.05 -0.50
CA LEU A 154 -0.76 -8.00 -0.23
C LEU A 154 -1.28 -7.27 -1.48
N SER A 155 -0.56 -7.35 -2.60
CA SER A 155 -1.02 -6.87 -3.90
C SER A 155 -2.14 -7.72 -4.53
N HIS A 156 -2.43 -8.89 -3.95
CA HIS A 156 -3.57 -9.73 -4.36
C HIS A 156 -4.82 -9.35 -3.53
N SER A 157 -5.96 -9.11 -4.20
CA SER A 157 -7.19 -8.62 -3.57
C SER A 157 -7.69 -9.52 -2.42
N TYR A 158 -7.59 -10.84 -2.60
CA TYR A 158 -7.98 -11.81 -1.57
C TYR A 158 -7.14 -11.66 -0.30
N GLU A 159 -5.81 -11.68 -0.44
CA GLU A 159 -4.90 -11.55 0.69
C GLU A 159 -5.05 -10.20 1.38
N HIS A 160 -5.23 -9.14 0.61
CA HIS A 160 -5.50 -7.80 1.13
C HIS A 160 -6.73 -7.79 2.06
N THR A 161 -7.82 -8.44 1.65
CA THR A 161 -9.03 -8.58 2.48
C THR A 161 -8.77 -9.45 3.72
N VAL A 162 -8.11 -10.60 3.56
CA VAL A 162 -7.82 -11.51 4.69
C VAL A 162 -6.92 -10.85 5.74
N GLN A 163 -5.92 -10.07 5.32
CA GLN A 163 -5.04 -9.35 6.23
C GLN A 163 -5.80 -8.30 7.06
N PHE A 164 -6.75 -7.60 6.46
CA PHE A 164 -7.59 -6.66 7.20
C PHE A 164 -8.57 -7.37 8.15
N ALA A 165 -9.02 -8.58 7.81
CA ALA A 165 -9.89 -9.36 8.69
C ALA A 165 -9.19 -9.86 9.98
N GLN A 166 -7.86 -9.76 10.06
CA GLN A 166 -7.07 -10.20 11.21
C GLN A 166 -6.81 -9.05 12.22
N ILE A 167 -7.23 -7.83 11.93
CA ILE A 167 -7.08 -6.65 12.80
C ILE A 167 -8.37 -6.39 13.56
#